data_c7c5e5532b39907eec0b377a0384c5fa
#
_entry.id   c7c5e5532b39907eec0b377a0384c5fa
#
_cell.length_a   1.000
_cell.length_b   1.000
_cell.length_c   1.000
_cell.angle_alpha   90.00
_cell.angle_beta   90.00
_cell.angle_gamma   90.00
#
_symmetry.space_group_name_H-M   'P 1'
#
loop_
_entity.id
_entity.type
_entity.pdbx_description
1 polymer ?
#
loop_
_entity_poly.entity_id
_entity_poly.type
_entity_poly.pdbx_seq_one_letter_code
_entity_poly.pdbx_strand_id
1 'polypeptide(L)'
;MAQVTGAAPALPPIRLRDMGAFHIGGRDILLAGLPRRELVMAEGGQPVQLDPNGTYRVEQMYAQYFLAEPASGRPPVAFWHGGGMTGAAWETTPDGRQGWLHHFLRRGWDAYLCDAVERGRAGAAPHVWQEAPVVQAQEDCYTRFRIGRPGTRPGPGSAYADTQFPLESFGQLAAQMVPRWVHTDAAILRAYLALLDRIGPAVVVCLSLIHISE
;
A
#
# COMPACT_ATOMS: atom_id res chain seq x y z
N MET A 1 29.20 -27.72 20.86
CA MET A 1 28.26 -27.13 19.91
C MET A 1 28.64 -25.66 19.70
N ALA A 2 29.29 -25.37 18.57
CA ALA A 2 29.76 -24.01 18.27
C ALA A 2 28.58 -23.23 17.69
N GLN A 3 28.16 -22.18 18.39
CA GLN A 3 27.22 -21.18 17.84
C GLN A 3 27.99 -20.40 16.78
N VAL A 4 27.64 -20.61 15.52
CA VAL A 4 28.05 -19.73 14.42
C VAL A 4 27.15 -18.49 14.48
N THR A 5 27.49 -17.53 15.32
CA THR A 5 26.94 -16.17 15.30
C THR A 5 27.69 -15.33 14.28
N GLY A 6 27.59 -15.72 13.03
CA GLY A 6 28.00 -14.83 11.94
C GLY A 6 26.90 -13.80 11.69
N ALA A 7 27.01 -12.60 12.26
CA ALA A 7 26.18 -11.49 11.83
C ALA A 7 26.36 -11.31 10.32
N ALA A 8 25.26 -11.32 9.57
CA ALA A 8 25.33 -11.06 8.13
C ALA A 8 26.06 -9.72 7.91
N PRO A 9 26.94 -9.62 6.91
CA PRO A 9 27.69 -8.39 6.67
C PRO A 9 26.72 -7.24 6.50
N ALA A 10 26.99 -6.13 7.20
CA ALA A 10 26.17 -4.94 7.11
C ALA A 10 26.10 -4.47 5.66
N LEU A 11 24.90 -4.36 5.11
CA LEU A 11 24.70 -3.87 3.77
C LEU A 11 25.15 -2.39 3.68
N PRO A 12 25.77 -1.96 2.58
CA PRO A 12 26.18 -0.56 2.42
C PRO A 12 24.96 0.36 2.54
N PRO A 13 25.15 1.61 2.99
CA PRO A 13 24.04 2.57 3.10
C PRO A 13 23.41 2.83 1.73
N ILE A 14 22.10 3.08 1.72
CA ILE A 14 21.39 3.60 0.55
C ILE A 14 21.60 5.10 0.52
N ARG A 15 22.12 5.63 -0.59
CA ARG A 15 22.30 7.05 -0.80
C ARG A 15 21.19 7.55 -1.73
N LEU A 16 20.60 8.67 -1.38
CA LEU A 16 19.58 9.34 -2.16
C LEU A 16 20.03 10.76 -2.45
N ARG A 17 19.85 11.23 -3.71
CA ARG A 17 20.03 12.63 -4.08
C ARG A 17 18.81 13.46 -3.69
N ASP A 18 17.62 12.81 -3.59
CA ASP A 18 16.39 13.45 -3.13
C ASP A 18 15.35 12.38 -2.75
N MET A 19 14.38 12.75 -1.91
CA MET A 19 13.18 12.00 -1.58
C MET A 19 12.03 12.94 -1.24
N GLY A 20 10.80 12.52 -1.55
CA GLY A 20 9.63 13.33 -1.25
C GLY A 20 8.34 12.61 -1.64
N ALA A 21 7.24 13.33 -1.64
CA ALA A 21 5.94 12.77 -1.99
C ALA A 21 5.01 13.82 -2.60
N PHE A 22 4.01 13.34 -3.33
CA PHE A 22 2.94 14.16 -3.87
C PHE A 22 1.66 13.33 -4.06
N HIS A 23 0.53 14.02 -4.17
CA HIS A 23 -0.70 13.41 -4.64
C HIS A 23 -0.86 13.70 -6.13
N ILE A 24 -1.39 12.72 -6.89
CA ILE A 24 -1.54 12.80 -8.35
C ILE A 24 -2.91 12.27 -8.78
N GLY A 25 -3.41 12.75 -9.91
CA GLY A 25 -4.75 12.44 -10.39
C GLY A 25 -5.84 13.09 -9.52
N GLY A 26 -6.96 12.41 -9.42
CA GLY A 26 -8.11 12.90 -8.67
C GLY A 26 -8.94 13.95 -9.39
N ARG A 27 -10.07 14.29 -8.78
CA ARG A 27 -11.02 15.30 -9.25
C ARG A 27 -11.71 15.97 -8.08
N ASP A 28 -12.29 17.15 -8.31
CA ASP A 28 -13.11 17.81 -7.34
C ASP A 28 -14.58 17.40 -7.55
N ILE A 29 -15.29 17.17 -6.45
CA ILE A 29 -16.73 16.91 -6.43
C ILE A 29 -17.41 17.88 -5.48
N LEU A 30 -18.63 18.26 -5.80
CA LEU A 30 -19.48 19.02 -4.91
C LEU A 30 -20.50 18.08 -4.25
N LEU A 31 -20.50 18.01 -2.94
CA LEU A 31 -21.54 17.36 -2.15
C LEU A 31 -22.51 18.42 -1.64
N ALA A 32 -23.81 18.18 -1.82
CA ALA A 32 -24.87 19.08 -1.40
C ALA A 32 -26.11 18.31 -0.92
N GLY A 33 -26.88 18.93 -0.03
CA GLY A 33 -28.13 18.34 0.48
C GLY A 33 -27.92 17.28 1.56
N LEU A 34 -26.71 17.12 2.06
CA LEU A 34 -26.42 16.20 3.17
C LEU A 34 -26.80 16.85 4.52
N PRO A 35 -27.37 16.08 5.46
CA PRO A 35 -27.73 16.62 6.77
C PRO A 35 -26.48 16.98 7.58
N ARG A 36 -26.54 18.12 8.27
CA ARG A 36 -25.59 18.45 9.32
C ARG A 36 -25.70 17.43 10.43
N ARG A 37 -24.58 17.12 11.07
CA ARG A 37 -24.52 16.19 12.19
C ARG A 37 -23.65 16.75 13.30
N GLU A 38 -24.05 16.44 14.53
CA GLU A 38 -23.24 16.74 15.69
C GLU A 38 -22.25 15.60 15.93
N LEU A 39 -21.02 15.94 16.21
CA LEU A 39 -20.01 14.96 16.59
C LEU A 39 -18.95 15.57 17.51
N VAL A 40 -18.33 14.72 18.30
CA VAL A 40 -17.18 15.07 19.14
C VAL A 40 -15.90 14.76 18.39
N MET A 41 -15.08 15.77 18.14
CA MET A 41 -13.86 15.65 17.32
C MET A 41 -12.70 14.97 18.05
N ALA A 42 -12.71 14.99 19.37
CA ALA A 42 -11.71 14.33 20.21
C ALA A 42 -12.37 13.83 21.50
N GLU A 43 -11.86 12.76 22.08
CA GLU A 43 -12.36 12.21 23.34
C GLU A 43 -12.37 13.28 24.43
N GLY A 44 -13.51 13.42 25.12
CA GLY A 44 -13.73 14.46 26.14
C GLY A 44 -13.95 15.88 25.59
N GLY A 45 -13.93 16.07 24.26
CA GLY A 45 -14.21 17.35 23.63
C GLY A 45 -15.69 17.74 23.65
N GLN A 46 -15.98 19.01 23.37
CA GLN A 46 -17.33 19.49 23.21
C GLN A 46 -17.88 19.09 21.84
N PRO A 47 -19.17 18.77 21.71
CA PRO A 47 -19.81 18.52 20.43
C PRO A 47 -19.74 19.74 19.51
N VAL A 48 -19.46 19.48 18.22
CA VAL A 48 -19.45 20.50 17.16
C VAL A 48 -20.39 20.10 16.04
N GLN A 49 -20.99 21.09 15.39
CA GLN A 49 -21.79 20.86 14.21
C GLN A 49 -20.90 20.71 12.99
N LEU A 50 -20.93 19.53 12.37
CA LEU A 50 -20.26 19.27 11.10
C LEU A 50 -21.25 19.45 9.94
N ASP A 51 -20.90 20.30 9.00
CA ASP A 51 -21.58 20.41 7.71
C ASP A 51 -20.80 19.59 6.68
N PRO A 52 -21.34 18.47 6.16
CA PRO A 52 -20.66 17.64 5.17
C PRO A 52 -20.81 18.17 3.73
N ASN A 53 -21.50 19.29 3.54
CA ASN A 53 -21.68 19.89 2.22
C ASN A 53 -20.47 20.73 1.84
N GLY A 54 -20.02 20.61 0.58
CA GLY A 54 -18.86 21.36 0.10
C GLY A 54 -18.11 20.64 -1.01
N THR A 55 -17.01 21.22 -1.43
CA THR A 55 -16.14 20.66 -2.47
C THR A 55 -15.10 19.74 -1.83
N TYR A 56 -14.98 18.55 -2.37
CA TYR A 56 -14.03 17.51 -1.91
C TYR A 56 -13.11 17.11 -3.04
N ARG A 57 -11.80 16.98 -2.72
CA ARG A 57 -10.82 16.34 -3.60
C ARG A 57 -10.86 14.84 -3.39
N VAL A 58 -11.11 14.07 -4.45
CA VAL A 58 -11.30 12.61 -4.39
C VAL A 58 -10.57 11.91 -5.54
N GLU A 59 -10.40 10.59 -5.42
CA GLU A 59 -9.79 9.73 -6.44
C GLU A 59 -8.32 10.08 -6.76
N GLN A 60 -7.64 10.78 -5.87
CA GLN A 60 -6.19 10.97 -5.97
C GLN A 60 -5.45 9.71 -5.51
N MET A 61 -4.23 9.54 -6.01
CA MET A 61 -3.24 8.58 -5.57
C MET A 61 -2.11 9.31 -4.84
N TYR A 62 -1.49 8.66 -3.87
CA TYR A 62 -0.27 9.13 -3.24
C TYR A 62 0.94 8.47 -3.91
N ALA A 63 1.97 9.24 -4.21
CA ALA A 63 3.24 8.74 -4.73
C ALA A 63 4.39 9.32 -3.92
N GLN A 64 5.19 8.43 -3.33
CA GLN A 64 6.45 8.76 -2.67
C GLN A 64 7.60 8.41 -3.60
N TYR A 65 8.54 9.34 -3.77
CA TYR A 65 9.70 9.11 -4.63
C TYR A 65 10.99 9.04 -3.82
N PHE A 66 11.91 8.24 -4.35
CA PHE A 66 13.27 8.06 -3.86
C PHE A 66 14.19 8.10 -5.07
N LEU A 67 15.03 9.12 -5.14
CA LEU A 67 15.97 9.31 -6.24
C LEU A 67 17.35 8.83 -5.80
N ALA A 68 17.83 7.75 -6.41
CA ALA A 68 19.05 7.08 -6.00
C ALA A 68 20.32 7.89 -6.37
N GLU A 69 21.37 7.75 -5.54
CA GLU A 69 22.71 8.31 -5.78
C GLU A 69 23.78 7.20 -5.70
N PRO A 70 24.55 6.93 -6.76
CA PRO A 70 24.44 7.53 -8.10
C PRO A 70 23.21 7.02 -8.85
N ALA A 71 22.67 7.86 -9.73
CA ALA A 71 21.58 7.46 -10.62
C ALA A 71 22.09 6.48 -11.70
N SER A 72 21.27 5.46 -12.00
CA SER A 72 21.61 4.48 -13.03
C SER A 72 21.41 4.99 -14.47
N GLY A 73 20.72 6.12 -14.64
CA GLY A 73 20.29 6.63 -15.95
C GLY A 73 19.17 5.82 -16.62
N ARG A 74 18.60 4.84 -15.91
CA ARG A 74 17.48 4.01 -16.38
C ARG A 74 16.15 4.72 -16.12
N PRO A 75 15.05 4.35 -16.83
CA PRO A 75 13.71 4.72 -16.44
C PRO A 75 13.44 4.35 -14.98
N PRO A 76 12.71 5.17 -14.20
CA PRO A 76 12.40 4.85 -12.82
C PRO A 76 11.49 3.61 -12.70
N VAL A 77 11.46 3.00 -11.52
CA VAL A 77 10.50 1.96 -11.18
C VAL A 77 9.32 2.55 -10.41
N ALA A 78 8.10 2.22 -10.84
CA ALA A 78 6.86 2.54 -10.13
C ALA A 78 6.26 1.25 -9.55
N PHE A 79 6.06 1.22 -8.24
CA PHE A 79 5.51 0.07 -7.54
C PHE A 79 4.00 0.20 -7.35
N TRP A 80 3.27 -0.79 -7.87
CA TRP A 80 1.81 -0.91 -7.73
C TRP A 80 1.48 -2.09 -6.81
N HIS A 81 0.95 -1.81 -5.64
CA HIS A 81 0.63 -2.82 -4.62
C HIS A 81 -0.59 -3.68 -4.98
N GLY A 82 -0.72 -4.85 -4.34
CA GLY A 82 -1.85 -5.74 -4.48
C GLY A 82 -3.14 -5.27 -3.78
N GLY A 83 -4.22 -6.00 -4.02
CA GLY A 83 -5.51 -5.72 -3.38
C GLY A 83 -5.44 -5.83 -1.85
N GLY A 84 -6.03 -4.87 -1.14
CA GLY A 84 -6.01 -4.80 0.33
C GLY A 84 -4.68 -4.39 0.94
N MET A 85 -3.72 -3.93 0.13
CA MET A 85 -2.39 -3.49 0.55
C MET A 85 -2.14 -2.03 0.20
N THR A 86 -0.99 -1.50 0.60
CA THR A 86 -0.45 -0.19 0.24
C THR A 86 0.98 -0.32 -0.28
N GLY A 87 1.62 0.79 -0.60
CA GLY A 87 3.03 0.83 -0.95
C GLY A 87 3.95 0.23 0.11
N ALA A 88 3.55 0.20 1.37
CA ALA A 88 4.32 -0.40 2.46
C ALA A 88 4.74 -1.86 2.18
N ALA A 89 3.96 -2.60 1.38
CA ALA A 89 4.28 -3.97 0.98
C ALA A 89 5.61 -4.11 0.22
N TRP A 90 6.13 -3.03 -0.35
CA TRP A 90 7.38 -3.00 -1.10
C TRP A 90 8.58 -2.52 -0.28
N GLU A 91 8.33 -1.89 0.89
CA GLU A 91 9.36 -1.30 1.75
C GLU A 91 10.12 -2.37 2.54
N THR A 92 9.42 -3.04 3.44
CA THR A 92 9.99 -4.02 4.36
C THR A 92 9.11 -5.25 4.41
N THR A 93 9.70 -6.42 4.40
CA THR A 93 8.96 -7.67 4.57
C THR A 93 8.41 -7.78 5.99
N PRO A 94 7.33 -8.56 6.23
CA PRO A 94 6.75 -8.70 7.57
C PRO A 94 7.72 -9.13 8.67
N ASP A 95 8.77 -9.86 8.32
CA ASP A 95 9.85 -10.32 9.21
C ASP A 95 11.02 -9.33 9.34
N GLY A 96 10.87 -8.09 8.82
CA GLY A 96 11.84 -7.02 8.98
C GLY A 96 12.99 -7.01 7.98
N ARG A 97 13.03 -7.94 7.02
CA ARG A 97 14.03 -7.90 5.94
C ARG A 97 13.73 -6.76 4.95
N GLN A 98 14.74 -6.36 4.19
CA GLN A 98 14.60 -5.37 3.13
C GLN A 98 13.65 -5.86 2.03
N GLY A 99 12.67 -5.01 1.69
CA GLY A 99 11.76 -5.26 0.57
C GLY A 99 12.36 -4.84 -0.78
N TRP A 100 11.56 -4.95 -1.81
CA TRP A 100 11.97 -4.69 -3.20
C TRP A 100 12.46 -3.26 -3.43
N LEU A 101 11.86 -2.27 -2.76
CA LEU A 101 12.32 -0.88 -2.83
C LEU A 101 13.82 -0.75 -2.56
N HIS A 102 14.30 -1.37 -1.48
CA HIS A 102 15.71 -1.34 -1.11
C HIS A 102 16.62 -1.97 -2.17
N HIS A 103 16.18 -3.10 -2.77
CA HIS A 103 16.95 -3.78 -3.80
C HIS A 103 17.11 -2.95 -5.09
N PHE A 104 16.08 -2.19 -5.47
CA PHE A 104 16.13 -1.30 -6.62
C PHE A 104 17.01 -0.08 -6.32
N LEU A 105 16.83 0.58 -5.17
CA LEU A 105 17.62 1.73 -4.77
C LEU A 105 19.13 1.42 -4.70
N ARG A 106 19.51 0.25 -4.15
CA ARG A 106 20.92 -0.17 -4.09
C ARG A 106 21.54 -0.40 -5.48
N ARG A 107 20.73 -0.55 -6.51
CA ARG A 107 21.17 -0.68 -7.91
C ARG A 107 21.06 0.62 -8.68
N GLY A 108 20.85 1.74 -7.98
CA GLY A 108 20.80 3.07 -8.57
C GLY A 108 19.50 3.38 -9.33
N TRP A 109 18.43 2.63 -9.10
CA TRP A 109 17.13 2.93 -9.69
C TRP A 109 16.42 4.01 -8.88
N ASP A 110 15.91 5.02 -9.57
CA ASP A 110 14.89 5.89 -9.00
C ASP A 110 13.60 5.09 -8.81
N ALA A 111 12.90 5.31 -7.71
CA ALA A 111 11.73 4.52 -7.35
C ALA A 111 10.57 5.41 -6.93
N TYR A 112 9.36 5.03 -7.36
CA TYR A 112 8.10 5.61 -6.94
C TYR A 112 7.27 4.55 -6.21
N LEU A 113 6.96 4.82 -4.96
CA LEU A 113 6.18 3.95 -4.11
C LEU A 113 4.77 4.53 -4.00
N CYS A 114 3.78 3.79 -4.49
CA CYS A 114 2.44 4.32 -4.64
C CYS A 114 1.45 3.68 -3.67
N ASP A 115 0.57 4.53 -3.09
CA ASP A 115 -0.68 4.08 -2.51
C ASP A 115 -1.78 4.46 -3.50
N ALA A 116 -2.42 3.47 -4.10
CA ALA A 116 -3.45 3.66 -5.10
C ALA A 116 -4.67 4.42 -4.52
N VAL A 117 -5.56 4.85 -5.38
CA VAL A 117 -6.81 5.52 -4.99
C VAL A 117 -7.48 4.75 -3.85
N GLU A 118 -7.93 5.45 -2.81
CA GLU A 118 -8.57 4.95 -1.59
C GLU A 118 -7.66 4.10 -0.66
N ARG A 119 -6.38 3.98 -0.95
CA ARG A 119 -5.45 3.21 -0.12
C ARG A 119 -4.56 4.12 0.73
N GLY A 120 -4.30 3.68 1.94
CA GLY A 120 -3.29 4.28 2.81
C GLY A 120 -3.27 5.80 2.78
N ARG A 121 -2.17 6.39 2.34
CA ARG A 121 -1.93 7.83 2.29
C ARG A 121 -2.68 8.57 1.18
N ALA A 122 -3.31 7.85 0.24
CA ALA A 122 -4.15 8.46 -0.80
C ALA A 122 -5.45 9.05 -0.23
N GLY A 123 -5.81 8.68 0.98
CA GLY A 123 -7.06 9.08 1.62
C GLY A 123 -8.26 8.26 1.13
N ALA A 124 -9.42 8.55 1.68
CA ALA A 124 -10.66 7.88 1.32
C ALA A 124 -11.79 8.91 1.16
N ALA A 125 -12.75 8.59 0.32
CA ALA A 125 -13.92 9.44 0.08
C ALA A 125 -15.22 8.62 0.26
N PRO A 126 -15.59 8.26 1.49
CA PRO A 126 -16.71 7.38 1.78
C PRO A 126 -18.08 7.91 1.29
N HIS A 127 -18.20 9.21 1.09
CA HIS A 127 -19.43 9.82 0.54
C HIS A 127 -19.57 9.66 -0.98
N VAL A 128 -18.50 9.28 -1.68
CA VAL A 128 -18.48 9.06 -3.14
C VAL A 128 -18.81 7.61 -3.46
N TRP A 129 -18.33 6.70 -2.65
CA TRP A 129 -18.55 5.28 -2.82
C TRP A 129 -19.63 4.82 -1.84
N GLN A 130 -20.82 4.54 -2.38
CA GLN A 130 -22.02 4.23 -1.59
C GLN A 130 -21.91 2.88 -0.85
N GLU A 131 -21.06 1.98 -1.31
CA GLU A 131 -20.87 0.67 -0.71
C GLU A 131 -19.82 0.71 0.39
N ALA A 132 -20.01 -0.13 1.40
CA ALA A 132 -19.00 -0.34 2.43
C ALA A 132 -17.72 -0.94 1.82
N PRO A 133 -16.53 -0.55 2.29
CA PRO A 133 -15.30 -1.16 1.83
C PRO A 133 -15.20 -2.63 2.25
N VAL A 134 -14.54 -3.43 1.44
CA VAL A 134 -14.18 -4.80 1.81
C VAL A 134 -13.05 -4.76 2.82
N VAL A 135 -13.28 -5.35 3.99
CA VAL A 135 -12.29 -5.61 5.03
C VAL A 135 -12.05 -7.12 5.09
N GLN A 136 -10.81 -7.53 5.04
CA GLN A 136 -10.46 -8.96 5.03
C GLN A 136 -10.10 -9.44 6.45
N ALA A 137 -10.70 -10.54 6.87
CA ALA A 137 -10.29 -11.24 8.07
C ALA A 137 -8.90 -11.86 7.92
N GLN A 138 -8.22 -12.11 9.03
CA GLN A 138 -6.88 -12.72 9.01
C GLN A 138 -6.90 -14.11 8.37
N GLU A 139 -7.94 -14.89 8.59
CA GLU A 139 -8.14 -16.22 8.02
C GLU A 139 -8.28 -16.17 6.49
N ASP A 140 -9.00 -15.16 5.98
CA ASP A 140 -9.15 -14.94 4.54
C ASP A 140 -7.80 -14.51 3.92
N CYS A 141 -7.10 -13.59 4.56
CA CYS A 141 -5.77 -13.17 4.16
C CYS A 141 -4.77 -14.36 4.14
N TYR A 142 -4.77 -15.18 5.18
CA TYR A 142 -3.92 -16.37 5.31
C TYR A 142 -4.14 -17.37 4.18
N THR A 143 -5.39 -17.59 3.81
CA THR A 143 -5.78 -18.47 2.71
C THR A 143 -5.43 -17.87 1.34
N ARG A 144 -5.79 -16.61 1.10
CA ARG A 144 -5.57 -15.94 -0.20
C ARG A 144 -4.11 -15.79 -0.55
N PHE A 145 -3.26 -15.54 0.43
CA PHE A 145 -1.81 -15.49 0.22
C PHE A 145 -1.16 -16.88 0.21
N ARG A 146 -1.94 -17.95 0.26
CA ARG A 146 -1.48 -19.34 0.20
C ARG A 146 -0.45 -19.68 1.29
N ILE A 147 -0.61 -19.08 2.47
CA ILE A 147 0.23 -19.36 3.61
C ILE A 147 -0.20 -20.68 4.27
N GLY A 148 -1.50 -20.92 4.33
CA GLY A 148 -2.05 -22.14 4.90
C GLY A 148 -3.45 -22.49 4.44
N ARG A 149 -4.05 -23.50 5.07
CA ARG A 149 -5.28 -24.17 4.65
C ARG A 149 -6.51 -23.29 4.87
N PRO A 150 -7.48 -23.31 3.94
CA PRO A 150 -8.76 -22.62 4.10
C PRO A 150 -9.51 -23.03 5.36
N GLY A 151 -10.20 -22.07 5.98
CA GLY A 151 -11.04 -22.31 7.16
C GLY A 151 -10.27 -22.60 8.44
N THR A 152 -8.95 -22.39 8.46
CA THR A 152 -8.13 -22.57 9.65
C THR A 152 -7.64 -21.24 10.21
N ARG A 153 -7.36 -21.20 11.50
CA ARG A 153 -6.69 -20.04 12.12
C ARG A 153 -5.24 -19.99 11.67
N PRO A 154 -4.69 -18.77 11.41
CA PRO A 154 -3.28 -18.61 11.10
C PRO A 154 -2.38 -19.19 12.19
N GLY A 155 -1.40 -20.00 11.76
CA GLY A 155 -0.44 -20.60 12.70
C GLY A 155 0.32 -21.78 12.09
N PRO A 156 1.40 -22.26 12.78
CA PRO A 156 2.25 -23.33 12.26
C PRO A 156 1.50 -24.62 11.92
N GLY A 157 0.49 -24.99 12.72
CA GLY A 157 -0.26 -26.24 12.51
C GLY A 157 -1.22 -26.24 11.32
N SER A 158 -1.50 -25.07 10.74
CA SER A 158 -2.39 -24.89 9.60
C SER A 158 -1.66 -24.42 8.35
N ALA A 159 -0.39 -24.09 8.44
CA ALA A 159 0.44 -23.68 7.32
C ALA A 159 0.67 -24.83 6.33
N TYR A 160 0.88 -24.50 5.07
CA TYR A 160 1.39 -25.48 4.10
C TYR A 160 2.84 -25.84 4.42
N ALA A 161 3.19 -27.11 4.23
CA ALA A 161 4.50 -27.64 4.60
C ALA A 161 5.67 -26.98 3.82
N ASP A 162 5.38 -26.50 2.62
CA ASP A 162 6.35 -25.88 1.71
C ASP A 162 6.29 -24.34 1.71
N THR A 163 5.48 -23.73 2.61
CA THR A 163 5.43 -22.27 2.69
C THR A 163 6.76 -21.68 3.07
N GLN A 164 7.18 -20.64 2.36
CA GLN A 164 8.38 -19.87 2.66
C GLN A 164 8.05 -18.61 3.50
N PHE A 165 6.78 -18.41 3.84
CA PHE A 165 6.36 -17.26 4.63
C PHE A 165 6.82 -17.43 6.10
N PRO A 166 7.42 -16.40 6.72
CA PRO A 166 7.81 -16.41 8.12
C PRO A 166 6.57 -16.32 9.02
N LEU A 167 6.06 -17.46 9.45
CA LEU A 167 4.75 -17.59 10.13
C LEU A 167 4.63 -16.75 11.40
N GLU A 168 5.71 -16.58 12.14
CA GLU A 168 5.80 -15.74 13.34
C GLU A 168 5.56 -14.26 13.03
N SER A 169 5.74 -13.84 11.78
CA SER A 169 5.53 -12.47 11.33
C SER A 169 4.16 -12.25 10.68
N PHE A 170 3.25 -13.24 10.76
CA PHE A 170 1.93 -13.10 10.13
C PHE A 170 1.14 -11.91 10.67
N GLY A 171 1.27 -11.58 11.96
CA GLY A 171 0.64 -10.41 12.56
C GLY A 171 1.07 -9.09 11.88
N GLN A 172 2.33 -8.99 11.45
CA GLN A 172 2.81 -7.82 10.70
C GLN A 172 2.23 -7.75 9.29
N LEU A 173 2.05 -8.88 8.61
CA LEU A 173 1.34 -8.92 7.33
C LEU A 173 -0.12 -8.48 7.50
N ALA A 174 -0.80 -9.02 8.50
CA ALA A 174 -2.20 -8.68 8.79
C ALA A 174 -2.37 -7.18 9.12
N ALA A 175 -1.41 -6.58 9.83
CA ALA A 175 -1.41 -5.16 10.15
C ALA A 175 -1.22 -4.23 8.92
N GLN A 176 -0.69 -4.74 7.81
CA GLN A 176 -0.55 -4.00 6.56
C GLN A 176 -1.85 -3.97 5.73
N MET A 177 -2.82 -4.81 6.08
CA MET A 177 -4.08 -4.89 5.33
C MET A 177 -4.91 -3.64 5.55
N VAL A 178 -5.45 -3.10 4.46
CA VAL A 178 -6.31 -1.92 4.46
C VAL A 178 -7.65 -2.23 3.78
N PRO A 179 -8.73 -1.55 4.17
CA PRO A 179 -10.00 -1.62 3.47
C PRO A 179 -9.85 -1.25 2.00
N ARG A 180 -10.69 -1.81 1.14
CA ARG A 180 -10.72 -1.49 -0.30
C ARG A 180 -12.14 -1.47 -0.83
N TRP A 181 -12.38 -0.64 -1.82
CA TRP A 181 -13.57 -0.74 -2.68
C TRP A 181 -13.25 -1.58 -3.91
N VAL A 182 -14.25 -2.23 -4.50
CA VAL A 182 -14.05 -3.15 -5.64
C VAL A 182 -14.37 -2.52 -7.00
N HIS A 183 -14.89 -1.30 -7.02
CA HIS A 183 -15.31 -0.60 -8.24
C HIS A 183 -14.48 0.65 -8.56
N THR A 184 -13.29 0.77 -7.98
CA THR A 184 -12.41 1.94 -8.14
C THR A 184 -11.32 1.76 -9.20
N ASP A 185 -11.29 0.63 -9.92
CA ASP A 185 -10.22 0.29 -10.87
C ASP A 185 -9.99 1.36 -11.95
N ALA A 186 -11.07 1.95 -12.49
CA ALA A 186 -10.95 3.03 -13.47
C ALA A 186 -10.29 4.29 -12.89
N ALA A 187 -10.58 4.63 -11.62
CA ALA A 187 -9.95 5.77 -10.95
C ALA A 187 -8.47 5.48 -10.65
N ILE A 188 -8.16 4.26 -10.23
CA ILE A 188 -6.78 3.79 -10.00
C ILE A 188 -5.97 3.89 -11.30
N LEU A 189 -6.51 3.38 -12.40
CA LEU A 189 -5.83 3.42 -13.71
C LEU A 189 -5.57 4.87 -14.14
N ARG A 190 -6.56 5.76 -14.03
CA ARG A 190 -6.37 7.18 -14.35
C ARG A 190 -5.25 7.83 -13.52
N ALA A 191 -5.17 7.50 -12.24
CA ALA A 191 -4.14 8.04 -11.36
C ALA A 191 -2.73 7.53 -11.72
N TYR A 192 -2.58 6.25 -12.10
CA TYR A 192 -1.30 5.72 -12.59
C TYR A 192 -0.91 6.30 -13.96
N LEU A 193 -1.88 6.52 -14.86
CA LEU A 193 -1.59 7.21 -16.12
C LEU A 193 -1.10 8.64 -15.86
N ALA A 194 -1.76 9.39 -14.97
CA ALA A 194 -1.30 10.72 -14.57
C ALA A 194 0.10 10.71 -13.93
N LEU A 195 0.45 9.64 -13.18
CA LEU A 195 1.81 9.45 -12.68
C LEU A 195 2.80 9.29 -13.83
N LEU A 196 2.52 8.42 -14.80
CA LEU A 196 3.39 8.20 -15.95
C LEU A 196 3.55 9.45 -16.81
N ASP A 197 2.49 10.23 -16.99
CA ASP A 197 2.54 11.54 -17.68
C ASP A 197 3.48 12.52 -16.96
N ARG A 198 3.53 12.46 -15.63
CA ARG A 198 4.40 13.33 -14.82
C ARG A 198 5.86 12.90 -14.80
N ILE A 199 6.13 11.60 -14.67
CA ILE A 199 7.47 11.07 -14.46
C ILE A 199 8.16 10.57 -15.74
N GLY A 200 7.40 10.46 -16.84
CA GLY A 200 7.84 9.87 -18.11
C GLY A 200 7.81 8.36 -18.12
N PRO A 201 8.44 7.73 -19.12
CA PRO A 201 8.51 6.27 -19.21
C PRO A 201 9.08 5.64 -17.95
N ALA A 202 8.40 4.62 -17.41
CA ALA A 202 8.77 3.92 -16.19
C ALA A 202 8.59 2.40 -16.33
N VAL A 203 9.33 1.64 -15.54
CA VAL A 203 9.08 0.21 -15.33
C VAL A 203 8.03 0.09 -14.24
N VAL A 204 6.87 -0.51 -14.54
CA VAL A 204 5.82 -0.74 -13.55
C VAL A 204 5.97 -2.15 -13.00
N VAL A 205 6.16 -2.25 -11.68
CA VAL A 205 6.14 -3.51 -10.94
C VAL A 205 4.81 -3.60 -10.20
N CYS A 206 3.94 -4.51 -10.63
CA CYS A 206 2.61 -4.66 -10.05
C CYS A 206 2.42 -6.05 -9.43
N LEU A 207 1.69 -6.08 -8.32
CA LEU A 207 1.24 -7.29 -7.67
C LEU A 207 -0.25 -7.45 -7.88
N SER A 208 -0.67 -8.53 -8.56
CA SER A 208 -2.08 -8.88 -8.73
C SER A 208 -2.40 -10.19 -8.01
N LEU A 209 -3.54 -10.22 -7.32
CA LEU A 209 -4.09 -11.44 -6.72
C LEU A 209 -5.09 -12.15 -7.63
N ILE A 210 -5.50 -11.54 -8.75
CA ILE A 210 -6.57 -12.04 -9.62
C ILE A 210 -6.04 -13.11 -10.57
N HIS A 211 -4.82 -12.96 -11.09
CA HIS A 211 -4.24 -13.85 -12.09
C HIS A 211 -3.60 -15.12 -11.51
N ILE A 212 -3.72 -15.35 -10.21
CA ILE A 212 -3.14 -16.52 -9.53
C ILE A 212 -4.20 -17.58 -9.22
N SER A 213 -5.48 -17.30 -9.48
CA SER A 213 -6.61 -18.17 -9.14
C SER A 213 -7.16 -19.01 -10.32
N GLU A 214 -6.51 -18.99 -11.48
CA GLU A 214 -6.83 -19.87 -12.61
C GLU A 214 -5.78 -20.96 -12.81
#